data_bada0b2a96567dd251aeb8fc334ddf94
#
_entry.id   bada0b2a96567dd251aeb8fc334ddf94
#
_cell.length_a   1.000
_cell.length_b   1.000
_cell.length_c   1.000
_cell.angle_alpha   90.00
_cell.angle_beta   90.00
_cell.angle_gamma   90.00
#
_symmetry.space_group_name_H-M   'P 1'
#
loop_
_entity.id
_entity.type
_entity.pdbx_description
1 polymer ?
#
loop_
_entity_poly.entity_id
_entity_poly.type
_entity_poly.pdbx_seq_one_letter_code
_entity_poly.pdbx_strand_id
1 'polypeptide(L)'
;MGINVQKPAIDIGIIAKDIDAMMKFYGESLGLELEATIPMPGGGAMNRFKVGDSIIKVIELDPAAPAEAPLGGIRGASGYRYWTIHVPNLEEVVNRIDSGGHKVVVPAKVIREGITIAIVADPDGNWVELLQNG
;
A
#
# COMPACT_ATOMS: atom_id res chain seq x y z
N MET A 1 -24.56 -19.74 -4.66
CA MET A 1 -23.84 -19.84 -3.40
C MET A 1 -22.63 -18.92 -3.43
N GLY A 2 -22.27 -18.40 -2.36
CA GLY A 2 -21.21 -17.42 -2.25
C GLY A 2 -21.72 -16.00 -2.43
N ILE A 3 -20.76 -15.05 -2.37
CA ILE A 3 -21.09 -13.63 -2.44
C ILE A 3 -21.38 -13.20 -3.87
N ASN A 4 -22.20 -12.17 -4.00
CA ASN A 4 -22.39 -11.45 -5.25
C ASN A 4 -21.61 -10.14 -5.13
N VAL A 5 -20.59 -9.97 -5.97
CA VAL A 5 -19.72 -8.81 -5.90
C VAL A 5 -20.41 -7.61 -6.54
N GLN A 6 -20.59 -6.54 -5.77
CA GLN A 6 -21.23 -5.32 -6.23
C GLN A 6 -20.26 -4.39 -6.98
N LYS A 7 -18.96 -4.50 -6.66
CA LYS A 7 -17.90 -3.70 -7.27
C LYS A 7 -16.72 -4.63 -7.58
N PRO A 8 -16.11 -4.58 -8.80
CA PRO A 8 -14.98 -5.46 -9.14
C PRO A 8 -13.67 -4.97 -8.51
N ALA A 9 -13.67 -4.83 -7.20
CA ALA A 9 -12.54 -4.26 -6.46
C ALA A 9 -12.69 -4.59 -4.98
N ILE A 10 -11.62 -4.37 -4.22
CA ILE A 10 -11.60 -4.49 -2.76
C ILE A 10 -11.07 -3.21 -2.16
N ASP A 11 -11.38 -3.00 -0.89
CA ASP A 11 -10.80 -1.93 -0.11
C ASP A 11 -9.84 -2.54 0.90
N ILE A 12 -8.70 -1.88 1.13
CA ILE A 12 -7.69 -2.31 2.09
C ILE A 12 -7.56 -1.23 3.17
N GLY A 13 -7.65 -1.63 4.44
CA GLY A 13 -7.46 -0.71 5.56
C GLY A 13 -6.09 -0.88 6.17
N ILE A 14 -5.35 0.21 6.30
CA ILE A 14 -4.03 0.26 6.92
C ILE A 14 -4.10 1.25 8.07
N ILE A 15 -3.88 0.78 9.28
CA ILE A 15 -3.81 1.65 10.46
C ILE A 15 -2.39 2.21 10.52
N ALA A 16 -2.25 3.52 10.29
CA ALA A 16 -0.95 4.17 10.22
C ALA A 16 -0.37 4.41 11.62
N LYS A 17 0.93 4.22 11.74
CA LYS A 17 1.71 4.62 12.90
C LYS A 17 2.21 6.05 12.71
N ASP A 18 2.80 6.35 11.55
CA ASP A 18 3.29 7.67 11.17
C ASP A 18 2.45 8.18 10.00
N ILE A 19 1.36 8.88 10.33
CA ILE A 19 0.40 9.30 9.31
C ILE A 19 1.01 10.26 8.29
N ASP A 20 1.83 11.21 8.72
CA ASP A 20 2.40 12.19 7.80
C ASP A 20 3.32 11.52 6.77
N ALA A 21 4.17 10.61 7.22
CA ALA A 21 5.05 9.85 6.33
C ALA A 21 4.24 8.94 5.40
N MET A 22 3.20 8.29 5.93
CA MET A 22 2.33 7.41 5.14
C MET A 22 1.59 8.19 4.06
N MET A 23 1.10 9.40 4.36
CA MET A 23 0.44 10.25 3.37
C MET A 23 1.38 10.66 2.24
N LYS A 24 2.64 10.95 2.56
CA LYS A 24 3.65 11.25 1.54
C LYS A 24 3.96 10.04 0.67
N PHE A 25 4.08 8.88 1.27
CA PHE A 25 4.38 7.65 0.52
C PHE A 25 3.28 7.34 -0.48
N TYR A 26 2.03 7.25 -0.02
CA TYR A 26 0.92 6.86 -0.89
C TYR A 26 0.50 7.97 -1.84
N GLY A 27 0.48 9.23 -1.39
CA GLY A 27 0.03 10.36 -2.19
C GLY A 27 1.09 10.95 -3.12
N GLU A 28 2.36 10.97 -2.71
CA GLU A 28 3.43 11.58 -3.50
C GLU A 28 4.31 10.54 -4.19
N SER A 29 4.88 9.61 -3.43
CA SER A 29 5.84 8.64 -3.98
C SER A 29 5.18 7.62 -4.89
N LEU A 30 4.08 7.00 -4.46
CA LEU A 30 3.26 6.17 -5.32
C LEU A 30 2.39 7.01 -6.26
N GLY A 31 2.05 8.23 -5.86
CA GLY A 31 1.27 9.14 -6.69
C GLY A 31 -0.21 8.76 -6.80
N LEU A 32 -0.77 8.10 -5.79
CA LEU A 32 -2.18 7.73 -5.80
C LEU A 32 -3.06 8.95 -5.53
N GLU A 33 -4.22 8.98 -6.17
CA GLU A 33 -5.17 10.07 -5.98
C GLU A 33 -5.90 9.92 -4.64
N LEU A 34 -5.88 10.96 -3.82
CA LEU A 34 -6.68 11.02 -2.61
C LEU A 34 -8.12 11.39 -2.98
N GLU A 35 -9.03 10.42 -2.80
CA GLU A 35 -10.46 10.62 -3.13
C GLU A 35 -11.16 11.47 -2.07
N ALA A 36 -10.93 11.14 -0.80
CA ALA A 36 -11.60 11.79 0.33
C ALA A 36 -10.87 11.48 1.63
N THR A 37 -11.09 12.35 2.60
CA THR A 37 -10.71 12.12 4.00
C THR A 37 -11.99 12.24 4.82
N ILE A 38 -12.31 11.19 5.55
CA ILE A 38 -13.53 11.14 6.35
C ILE A 38 -13.21 10.82 7.82
N PRO A 39 -14.04 11.29 8.77
CA PRO A 39 -13.82 10.98 10.18
C PRO A 39 -13.94 9.49 10.47
N MET A 40 -13.09 8.99 11.37
CA MET A 40 -13.20 7.64 11.90
C MET A 40 -14.15 7.62 13.09
N PRO A 41 -15.05 6.62 13.18
CA PRO A 41 -15.81 6.40 14.39
C PRO A 41 -14.86 6.22 15.58
N GLY A 42 -15.10 6.97 16.66
CA GLY A 42 -14.27 6.88 17.85
C GLY A 42 -13.03 7.78 17.85
N GLY A 43 -12.75 8.46 16.76
CA GLY A 43 -11.65 9.42 16.66
C GLY A 43 -10.62 9.07 15.61
N GLY A 44 -10.10 10.08 14.93
CA GLY A 44 -9.15 9.96 13.85
C GLY A 44 -9.75 10.23 12.48
N ALA A 45 -9.04 9.84 11.44
CA ALA A 45 -9.44 10.11 10.05
C ALA A 45 -9.05 8.96 9.14
N MET A 46 -9.89 8.71 8.14
CA MET A 46 -9.65 7.74 7.08
C MET A 46 -9.33 8.47 5.79
N ASN A 47 -8.14 8.25 5.26
CA ASN A 47 -7.69 8.85 4.00
C ASN A 47 -7.83 7.79 2.90
N ARG A 48 -8.66 8.08 1.91
CA ARG A 48 -9.05 7.12 0.87
C ARG A 48 -8.28 7.39 -0.42
N PHE A 49 -7.32 6.54 -0.74
CA PHE A 49 -6.56 6.61 -1.98
C PHE A 49 -7.10 5.63 -3.03
N LYS A 50 -7.18 6.08 -4.27
CA LYS A 50 -7.71 5.27 -5.37
C LYS A 50 -6.64 4.43 -6.03
N VAL A 51 -6.93 3.15 -6.26
CA VAL A 51 -6.16 2.27 -7.14
C VAL A 51 -7.18 1.63 -8.08
N GLY A 52 -7.40 2.26 -9.25
CA GLY A 52 -8.53 1.88 -10.09
C GLY A 52 -9.83 2.00 -9.32
N ASP A 53 -10.60 0.93 -9.25
CA ASP A 53 -11.85 0.87 -8.46
C ASP A 53 -11.60 0.48 -7.00
N SER A 54 -10.39 0.06 -6.66
CA SER A 54 -10.01 -0.28 -5.28
C SER A 54 -9.65 0.97 -4.48
N ILE A 55 -9.82 0.88 -3.17
CA ILE A 55 -9.49 1.97 -2.24
C ILE A 55 -8.48 1.47 -1.22
N ILE A 56 -7.40 2.21 -1.06
CA ILE A 56 -6.46 2.00 0.03
C ILE A 56 -6.78 3.05 1.10
N LYS A 57 -7.24 2.59 2.26
CA LYS A 57 -7.63 3.43 3.38
C LYS A 57 -6.44 3.56 4.32
N VAL A 58 -5.79 4.71 4.32
CA VAL A 58 -4.71 5.00 5.27
C VAL A 58 -5.33 5.74 6.45
N ILE A 59 -5.37 5.09 7.60
CA ILE A 59 -6.20 5.50 8.71
C ILE A 59 -5.32 5.95 9.88
N GLU A 60 -5.58 7.16 10.35
CA GLU A 60 -5.04 7.65 11.62
C GLU A 60 -6.09 7.43 12.70
N LEU A 61 -5.73 6.72 13.77
CA LEU A 61 -6.59 6.55 14.93
C LEU A 61 -6.20 7.53 16.04
N ASP A 62 -7.21 8.04 16.76
CA ASP A 62 -7.02 8.85 17.94
C ASP A 62 -8.02 8.38 19.00
N PRO A 63 -7.60 7.68 20.08
CA PRO A 63 -6.19 7.34 20.41
C PRO A 63 -5.57 6.33 19.46
N ALA A 64 -4.24 6.33 19.40
CA ALA A 64 -3.48 5.44 18.54
C ALA A 64 -3.71 3.97 18.89
N ALA A 65 -3.49 3.08 17.92
CA ALA A 65 -3.59 1.64 18.15
C ALA A 65 -2.62 1.20 19.26
N PRO A 66 -3.02 0.25 20.13
CA PRO A 66 -2.20 -0.14 21.28
C PRO A 66 -1.00 -1.01 20.93
N ALA A 67 -0.93 -1.54 19.71
CA ALA A 67 0.15 -2.44 19.30
C ALA A 67 0.54 -2.16 17.86
N GLU A 68 1.76 -2.52 17.51
CA GLU A 68 2.28 -2.41 16.15
C GLU A 68 2.28 -3.78 15.47
N ALA A 69 2.09 -3.80 14.15
CA ALA A 69 2.22 -5.03 13.38
C ALA A 69 3.68 -5.49 13.35
N PRO A 70 3.94 -6.80 13.42
CA PRO A 70 5.29 -7.32 13.26
C PRO A 70 5.86 -6.94 11.89
N LEU A 71 7.12 -6.51 11.87
CA LEU A 71 7.84 -6.18 10.65
C LEU A 71 8.34 -7.46 9.96
N GLY A 72 9.00 -7.31 8.81
CA GLY A 72 9.64 -8.42 8.10
C GLY A 72 8.86 -8.97 6.92
N GLY A 73 7.74 -8.35 6.56
CA GLY A 73 6.99 -8.71 5.35
C GLY A 73 6.54 -10.17 5.33
N ILE A 74 6.73 -10.83 4.18
CA ILE A 74 6.20 -12.17 3.91
C ILE A 74 6.61 -13.20 4.97
N ARG A 75 7.84 -13.09 5.49
CA ARG A 75 8.37 -14.07 6.43
C ARG A 75 8.40 -13.58 7.88
N GLY A 76 7.89 -12.36 8.12
CA GLY A 76 7.95 -11.76 9.46
C GLY A 76 6.87 -12.26 10.39
N ALA A 77 5.70 -12.58 9.88
CA ALA A 77 4.56 -13.07 10.64
C ALA A 77 3.50 -13.62 9.69
N SER A 78 2.53 -14.34 10.24
CA SER A 78 1.33 -14.73 9.47
C SER A 78 0.36 -13.55 9.32
N GLY A 79 -0.68 -13.72 8.53
CA GLY A 79 -1.72 -12.71 8.28
C GLY A 79 -1.47 -11.93 7.01
N TYR A 80 -2.05 -10.73 6.94
CA TYR A 80 -1.86 -9.86 5.77
C TYR A 80 -0.45 -9.30 5.78
N ARG A 81 0.34 -9.61 4.75
CA ARG A 81 1.75 -9.21 4.73
C ARG A 81 2.13 -8.30 3.58
N TYR A 82 1.40 -8.37 2.46
CA TYR A 82 1.62 -7.49 1.32
C TYR A 82 0.38 -7.45 0.44
N TRP A 83 0.36 -6.49 -0.46
CA TRP A 83 -0.64 -6.37 -1.50
C TRP A 83 0.03 -5.91 -2.78
N THR A 84 -0.61 -6.16 -3.92
CA THR A 84 0.00 -5.96 -5.23
C THR A 84 -0.77 -4.92 -6.03
N ILE A 85 0.00 -3.99 -6.63
CA ILE A 85 -0.52 -3.04 -7.62
C ILE A 85 0.05 -3.44 -8.98
N HIS A 86 -0.82 -3.56 -9.98
CA HIS A 86 -0.42 -3.81 -11.35
C HIS A 86 -0.18 -2.48 -12.05
N VAL A 87 1.03 -2.28 -12.60
CA VAL A 87 1.46 -1.02 -13.22
C VAL A 87 2.15 -1.27 -14.55
N PRO A 88 2.05 -0.35 -15.52
CA PRO A 88 2.78 -0.46 -16.80
C PRO A 88 4.16 0.19 -16.77
N ASN A 89 4.54 0.85 -15.67
CA ASN A 89 5.75 1.67 -15.54
C ASN A 89 6.51 1.37 -14.25
N LEU A 90 6.74 0.09 -13.99
CA LEU A 90 7.29 -0.40 -12.72
C LEU A 90 8.62 0.27 -12.34
N GLU A 91 9.58 0.33 -13.27
CA GLU A 91 10.90 0.91 -12.96
C GLU A 91 10.82 2.38 -12.63
N GLU A 92 9.97 3.13 -13.32
CA GLU A 92 9.73 4.54 -13.00
C GLU A 92 9.21 4.71 -11.58
N VAL A 93 8.24 3.87 -11.19
CA VAL A 93 7.68 3.92 -9.83
C VAL A 93 8.73 3.56 -8.79
N VAL A 94 9.50 2.50 -9.02
CA VAL A 94 10.59 2.08 -8.11
C VAL A 94 11.59 3.21 -7.93
N ASN A 95 11.97 3.88 -9.03
CA ASN A 95 12.93 4.99 -8.95
C ASN A 95 12.38 6.16 -8.14
N ARG A 96 11.10 6.47 -8.24
CA ARG A 96 10.47 7.52 -7.43
C ARG A 96 10.46 7.16 -5.95
N ILE A 97 10.16 5.90 -5.64
CA ILE A 97 10.19 5.38 -4.26
C ILE A 97 11.59 5.52 -3.68
N ASP A 98 12.60 5.07 -4.41
CA ASP A 98 13.99 5.13 -3.99
C ASP A 98 14.46 6.59 -3.81
N SER A 99 14.14 7.45 -4.77
CA SER A 99 14.50 8.88 -4.72
C SER A 99 13.82 9.60 -3.56
N GLY A 100 12.64 9.14 -3.15
CA GLY A 100 11.92 9.66 -1.99
C GLY A 100 12.48 9.21 -0.64
N GLY A 101 13.54 8.39 -0.64
CA GLY A 101 14.16 7.89 0.59
C GLY A 101 13.46 6.68 1.19
N HIS A 102 12.56 6.04 0.46
CA HIS A 102 11.85 4.86 0.93
C HIS A 102 12.61 3.59 0.57
N LYS A 103 12.29 2.51 1.29
CA LYS A 103 13.00 1.25 1.12
C LYS A 103 12.49 0.47 -0.08
N VAL A 104 13.40 0.06 -0.96
CA VAL A 104 13.15 -0.93 -2.01
C VAL A 104 13.60 -2.28 -1.45
N VAL A 105 12.64 -3.14 -1.12
CA VAL A 105 12.91 -4.44 -0.50
C VAL A 105 13.43 -5.42 -1.53
N VAL A 106 12.76 -5.48 -2.69
CA VAL A 106 13.18 -6.31 -3.82
C VAL A 106 13.22 -5.42 -5.05
N PRO A 107 14.41 -5.19 -5.63
CA PRO A 107 14.51 -4.42 -6.87
C PRO A 107 13.76 -5.09 -8.01
N ALA A 108 13.45 -4.32 -9.05
CA ALA A 108 12.78 -4.83 -10.23
C ALA A 108 13.50 -6.09 -10.77
N LYS A 109 12.75 -7.17 -10.92
CA LYS A 109 13.30 -8.42 -11.49
C LYS A 109 12.22 -9.20 -12.21
N VAL A 110 12.63 -9.89 -13.26
CA VAL A 110 11.76 -10.82 -13.99
C VAL A 110 11.66 -12.12 -13.19
N ILE A 111 10.46 -12.50 -12.78
CA ILE A 111 10.21 -13.73 -12.01
C ILE A 111 9.78 -14.89 -12.90
N ARG A 112 9.22 -14.57 -14.07
CA ARG A 112 8.90 -15.51 -15.15
C ARG A 112 8.65 -14.70 -16.42
N GLU A 113 8.56 -15.38 -17.55
CA GLU A 113 8.39 -14.70 -18.83
C GLU A 113 7.21 -13.74 -18.82
N GLY A 114 7.47 -12.48 -19.17
CA GLY A 114 6.45 -11.43 -19.24
C GLY A 114 6.06 -10.83 -17.91
N ILE A 115 6.61 -11.29 -16.78
CA ILE A 115 6.23 -10.78 -15.44
C ILE A 115 7.45 -10.24 -14.73
N THR A 116 7.43 -8.93 -14.49
CA THR A 116 8.44 -8.24 -13.68
C THR A 116 7.79 -7.78 -12.38
N ILE A 117 8.48 -7.98 -11.27
CA ILE A 117 8.01 -7.50 -9.96
C ILE A 117 9.06 -6.64 -9.27
N ALA A 118 8.59 -5.84 -8.33
CA ALA A 118 9.43 -5.20 -7.32
C ALA A 118 8.62 -5.13 -6.03
N ILE A 119 9.28 -5.06 -4.89
CA ILE A 119 8.62 -4.89 -3.61
C ILE A 119 9.23 -3.68 -2.91
N VAL A 120 8.38 -2.80 -2.42
CA VAL A 120 8.78 -1.61 -1.68
C VAL A 120 8.11 -1.65 -0.30
N ALA A 121 8.68 -0.93 0.66
CA ALA A 121 8.08 -0.81 1.99
C ALA A 121 7.59 0.62 2.19
N ASP A 122 6.39 0.76 2.76
CA ASP A 122 5.92 2.06 3.20
C ASP A 122 6.66 2.48 4.49
N PRO A 123 6.50 3.74 4.96
CA PRO A 123 7.22 4.19 6.15
C PRO A 123 6.95 3.41 7.44
N ASP A 124 5.79 2.76 7.53
CA ASP A 124 5.44 1.93 8.69
C ASP A 124 5.91 0.48 8.52
N GLY A 125 6.55 0.15 7.41
CA GLY A 125 7.11 -1.17 7.14
C GLY A 125 6.18 -2.15 6.44
N ASN A 126 5.03 -1.70 5.97
CA ASN A 126 4.13 -2.55 5.17
C ASN A 126 4.68 -2.72 3.76
N TRP A 127 4.58 -3.93 3.22
CA TRP A 127 5.10 -4.23 1.88
C TRP A 127 4.05 -4.03 0.80
N VAL A 128 4.48 -3.41 -0.28
CA VAL A 128 3.69 -3.24 -1.49
C VAL A 128 4.46 -3.87 -2.64
N GLU A 129 3.86 -4.87 -3.29
CA GLU A 129 4.40 -5.44 -4.50
C GLU A 129 3.90 -4.65 -5.71
N LEU A 130 4.82 -4.32 -6.61
CA LEU A 130 4.50 -3.77 -7.92
C LEU A 130 4.70 -4.88 -8.93
N LEU A 131 3.75 -5.04 -9.85
CA LEU A 131 3.81 -6.09 -10.86
C LEU A 131 3.49 -5.49 -12.22
N GLN A 132 4.38 -5.76 -13.17
CA GLN A 132 4.21 -5.35 -14.56
C GLN A 132 4.13 -6.57 -15.45
N ASN A 133 3.10 -6.64 -16.28
CA ASN A 133 2.89 -7.69 -17.26
C ASN A 133 3.21 -7.11 -18.64
N GLY A 134 4.19 -7.73 -19.30
CA GLY A 134 4.59 -7.29 -20.64
C GLY A 134 5.98 -6.67 -20.76
#